data_06efbd46d08d426f84be48e486588fc9
#
_entry.id   06efbd46d08d426f84be48e486588fc9
#
_cell.length_a   1.000
_cell.length_b   1.000
_cell.length_c   1.000
_cell.angle_alpha   90.00
_cell.angle_beta   90.00
_cell.angle_gamma   90.00
#
_symmetry.space_group_name_H-M   'P 1'
#
loop_
_entity.id
_entity.type
_entity.pdbx_description
1 polymer ?
#
loop_
_entity_poly.entity_id
_entity_poly.type
_entity_poly.pdbx_seq_one_letter_code
_entity_poly.pdbx_strand_id
1 'polypeptide(L)'
;MNFDNFNDIEFGEKALLLRNCKAAERNIMVSPYNALANARAALEILCKGALQERGAYVHENLYCMIRRCITENIFFNEVAATYIRKAGNDTLHANDGAGTLHIVNETNVDKAIKSSQSLYKIMAEVFSKSVIFDVNKIPFGFYEIVRVVPKAKNEVVFGKYNYFVKDPKENYYYFQIFHRNSNDKDNNELGKRGVLAEKEIKKNKKRKRYLLDVHYPSDLLAESDRDYIAYSVYPDSFLLSEMKETNLNEKQIIHIAIDLVNTLIELEKVGNGIHLRNIQPGNVILTPNGEGYMAGIVNMETAKLEGYRTTVSGSLKKLMDDNPYLPTEIRIMEELTSVSWSRVDIYSIAKIMVYCRNPKIVKCEMDVGDVYENFSYEMAEVLLHIFGSSVNAIMDVQTFGEQLKNVLEECK
;
A
#
# COMPACT_ATOMS: atom_id res chain seq x y z
N MET A 1 13.57 -4.76 14.94
CA MET A 1 12.80 -3.55 15.38
C MET A 1 13.77 -2.45 15.81
N ASN A 2 13.35 -1.21 15.73
CA ASN A 2 14.20 -0.07 16.13
C ASN A 2 14.64 -0.15 17.60
N PHE A 3 13.73 -0.46 18.50
CA PHE A 3 14.03 -0.52 19.94
C PHE A 3 14.94 -1.68 20.35
N ASP A 4 15.31 -2.60 19.45
CA ASP A 4 16.33 -3.61 19.72
C ASP A 4 17.72 -3.00 19.92
N ASN A 5 17.96 -1.78 19.42
CA ASN A 5 19.19 -1.02 19.63
C ASN A 5 19.44 -0.67 21.12
N PHE A 6 18.45 -0.87 21.99
CA PHE A 6 18.54 -0.61 23.41
C PHE A 6 18.60 -1.89 24.27
N ASN A 7 18.79 -3.05 23.66
CA ASN A 7 18.83 -4.32 24.40
C ASN A 7 20.02 -4.42 25.40
N ASP A 8 21.04 -3.62 25.24
CA ASP A 8 22.28 -3.59 26.04
C ASP A 8 22.33 -2.47 27.08
N ILE A 9 21.29 -1.65 27.25
CA ILE A 9 21.26 -0.57 28.22
C ILE A 9 21.30 -1.12 29.68
N GLU A 10 21.90 -0.36 30.56
CA GLU A 10 21.82 -0.56 32.01
C GLU A 10 20.76 0.37 32.60
N PHE A 11 19.68 -0.19 33.12
CA PHE A 11 18.52 0.55 33.65
C PHE A 11 17.69 -0.37 34.55
N GLY A 12 17.32 0.10 35.75
CA GLY A 12 16.65 -0.73 36.73
C GLY A 12 15.36 -1.36 36.21
N GLU A 13 14.54 -0.59 35.48
CA GLU A 13 13.25 -1.02 34.90
C GLU A 13 13.36 -1.44 33.42
N LYS A 14 14.56 -1.85 32.98
CA LYS A 14 14.85 -2.17 31.56
C LYS A 14 13.85 -3.10 30.89
N ALA A 15 13.51 -4.22 31.56
CA ALA A 15 12.62 -5.22 30.98
C ALA A 15 11.23 -4.64 30.70
N LEU A 16 10.69 -3.86 31.64
CA LEU A 16 9.38 -3.23 31.51
C LEU A 16 9.41 -2.10 30.48
N LEU A 17 10.45 -1.27 30.48
CA LEU A 17 10.67 -0.21 29.50
C LEU A 17 10.69 -0.76 28.09
N LEU A 18 11.59 -1.72 27.80
CA LEU A 18 11.75 -2.28 26.46
C LEU A 18 10.51 -3.05 26.01
N ARG A 19 9.79 -3.72 26.91
CA ARG A 19 8.51 -4.35 26.58
C ARG A 19 7.51 -3.33 26.04
N ASN A 20 7.36 -2.18 26.71
CA ASN A 20 6.44 -1.12 26.26
C ASN A 20 6.93 -0.43 24.99
N CYS A 21 8.23 -0.17 24.85
CA CYS A 21 8.80 0.39 23.61
C CYS A 21 8.56 -0.51 22.40
N LYS A 22 8.83 -1.81 22.54
CA LYS A 22 8.60 -2.79 21.46
C LYS A 22 7.11 -3.00 21.19
N ALA A 23 6.26 -2.92 22.23
CA ALA A 23 4.81 -2.97 22.05
C ALA A 23 4.30 -1.71 21.33
N ALA A 24 4.82 -0.53 21.66
CA ALA A 24 4.51 0.69 20.93
C ALA A 24 4.85 0.53 19.44
N GLU A 25 6.07 0.08 19.11
CA GLU A 25 6.50 -0.10 17.73
C GLU A 25 5.67 -1.15 16.97
N ARG A 26 5.38 -2.31 17.59
CA ARG A 26 4.58 -3.38 16.97
C ARG A 26 3.15 -2.95 16.66
N ASN A 27 2.59 -2.09 17.48
CA ASN A 27 1.20 -1.67 17.35
C ASN A 27 1.01 -0.47 16.41
N ILE A 28 2.06 0.19 15.92
CA ILE A 28 1.96 1.37 15.05
C ILE A 28 1.00 1.12 13.90
N MET A 29 1.19 0.01 13.17
CA MET A 29 0.42 -0.30 11.97
C MET A 29 -0.86 -1.10 12.26
N VAL A 30 -0.96 -1.76 13.41
CA VAL A 30 -2.06 -2.68 13.77
C VAL A 30 -3.11 -2.00 14.63
N SER A 31 -2.67 -1.33 15.68
CA SER A 31 -3.51 -0.63 16.64
C SER A 31 -2.82 0.64 17.12
N PRO A 32 -2.89 1.75 16.34
CA PRO A 32 -2.21 2.99 16.68
C PRO A 32 -2.57 3.53 18.06
N TYR A 33 -3.79 3.33 18.53
CA TYR A 33 -4.19 3.70 19.88
C TYR A 33 -3.36 2.96 20.94
N ASN A 34 -3.19 1.63 20.78
CA ASN A 34 -2.33 0.85 21.67
C ASN A 34 -0.86 1.26 21.54
N ALA A 35 -0.40 1.63 20.33
CA ALA A 35 0.94 2.16 20.14
C ALA A 35 1.16 3.45 20.95
N LEU A 36 0.23 4.40 20.88
CA LEU A 36 0.27 5.66 21.62
C LEU A 36 0.23 5.43 23.12
N ALA A 37 -0.64 4.54 23.62
CA ALA A 37 -0.72 4.19 25.02
C ALA A 37 0.57 3.55 25.54
N ASN A 38 1.16 2.61 24.78
CA ASN A 38 2.43 1.97 25.13
C ASN A 38 3.61 2.95 25.08
N ALA A 39 3.66 3.87 24.10
CA ALA A 39 4.69 4.91 24.03
C ALA A 39 4.62 5.85 25.25
N ARG A 40 3.42 6.24 25.66
CA ARG A 40 3.22 7.03 26.88
C ARG A 40 3.65 6.28 28.14
N ALA A 41 3.28 4.99 28.27
CA ALA A 41 3.67 4.15 29.39
C ALA A 41 5.19 3.98 29.46
N ALA A 42 5.84 3.77 28.31
CA ALA A 42 7.30 3.68 28.22
C ALA A 42 7.99 4.98 28.68
N LEU A 43 7.47 6.15 28.26
CA LEU A 43 7.99 7.44 28.71
C LEU A 43 7.84 7.62 30.21
N GLU A 44 6.70 7.19 30.79
CA GLU A 44 6.46 7.26 32.23
C GLU A 44 7.44 6.40 33.02
N ILE A 45 7.68 5.15 32.56
CA ILE A 45 8.67 4.24 33.15
C ILE A 45 10.09 4.85 33.05
N LEU A 46 10.43 5.41 31.88
CA LEU A 46 11.74 6.03 31.67
C LEU A 46 11.97 7.21 32.62
N CYS A 47 11.02 8.14 32.70
CA CYS A 47 11.13 9.30 33.57
C CYS A 47 11.23 8.88 35.04
N LYS A 48 10.36 7.97 35.47
CA LYS A 48 10.33 7.48 36.86
C LYS A 48 11.65 6.80 37.23
N GLY A 49 12.10 5.84 36.42
CA GLY A 49 13.32 5.09 36.68
C GLY A 49 14.57 5.98 36.68
N ALA A 50 14.69 6.89 35.70
CA ALA A 50 15.83 7.80 35.62
C ALA A 50 15.89 8.78 36.83
N LEU A 51 14.77 9.24 37.33
CA LEU A 51 14.71 10.05 38.55
C LEU A 51 15.06 9.24 39.79
N GLN A 52 14.58 7.98 39.88
CA GLN A 52 14.91 7.08 41.00
C GLN A 52 16.41 6.70 41.06
N GLU A 53 17.04 6.49 39.94
CA GLU A 53 18.49 6.25 39.85
C GLU A 53 19.33 7.43 40.38
N ARG A 54 18.77 8.65 40.38
CA ARG A 54 19.34 9.83 41.02
C ARG A 54 18.93 10.02 42.50
N GLY A 55 18.29 9.02 43.10
CA GLY A 55 17.86 9.05 44.49
C GLY A 55 16.56 9.84 44.74
N ALA A 56 15.81 10.19 43.69
CA ALA A 56 14.60 10.93 43.84
C ALA A 56 13.42 10.04 44.22
N TYR A 57 12.62 10.47 45.19
CA TYR A 57 11.32 9.86 45.47
C TYR A 57 10.28 10.39 44.48
N VAL A 58 9.60 9.50 43.73
CA VAL A 58 8.73 9.88 42.62
C VAL A 58 7.29 9.44 42.88
N HIS A 59 6.42 10.40 43.16
CA HIS A 59 4.95 10.24 43.27
C HIS A 59 4.19 11.24 42.38
N GLU A 60 4.88 11.81 41.43
CA GLU A 60 4.37 12.86 40.58
C GLU A 60 3.65 12.30 39.34
N ASN A 61 2.78 13.09 38.72
CA ASN A 61 2.20 12.76 37.43
C ASN A 61 3.24 12.91 36.30
N LEU A 62 2.98 12.30 35.17
CA LEU A 62 3.92 12.31 34.02
C LEU A 62 4.34 13.72 33.58
N TYR A 63 3.46 14.72 33.64
CA TYR A 63 3.81 16.09 33.32
C TYR A 63 4.90 16.65 34.23
N CYS A 64 4.74 16.49 35.53
CA CYS A 64 5.72 16.94 36.53
C CYS A 64 7.04 16.16 36.39
N MET A 65 6.99 14.85 36.17
CA MET A 65 8.18 14.03 35.91
C MET A 65 8.96 14.49 34.68
N ILE A 66 8.28 14.80 33.57
CA ILE A 66 8.92 15.35 32.36
C ILE A 66 9.66 16.64 32.69
N ARG A 67 8.98 17.59 33.32
CA ARG A 67 9.56 18.89 33.71
C ARG A 67 10.79 18.70 34.59
N ARG A 68 10.72 17.79 35.54
CA ARG A 68 11.82 17.47 36.43
C ARG A 68 12.98 16.84 35.69
N CYS A 69 12.74 15.88 34.80
CA CYS A 69 13.80 15.28 33.97
C CYS A 69 14.54 16.33 33.11
N ILE A 70 13.82 17.33 32.59
CA ILE A 70 14.43 18.44 31.85
C ILE A 70 15.27 19.31 32.79
N THR A 71 14.74 19.67 33.95
CA THR A 71 15.45 20.49 34.94
C THR A 71 16.71 19.82 35.47
N GLU A 72 16.67 18.52 35.67
CA GLU A 72 17.80 17.70 36.12
C GLU A 72 18.74 17.25 34.99
N ASN A 73 18.54 17.75 33.75
CA ASN A 73 19.34 17.40 32.58
C ASN A 73 19.43 15.89 32.28
N ILE A 74 18.33 15.16 32.44
CA ILE A 74 18.22 13.74 32.09
C ILE A 74 18.04 13.61 30.57
N PHE A 75 17.19 14.42 29.98
CA PHE A 75 17.03 14.62 28.54
C PHE A 75 16.59 16.06 28.26
N PHE A 76 16.73 16.49 27.00
CA PHE A 76 16.51 17.91 26.63
C PHE A 76 15.28 18.12 25.74
N ASN A 77 14.68 17.03 25.21
CA ASN A 77 13.61 17.15 24.21
C ASN A 77 12.21 17.20 24.85
N GLU A 78 11.90 18.34 25.50
CA GLU A 78 10.60 18.59 26.14
C GLU A 78 9.43 18.50 25.12
N VAL A 79 9.65 18.98 23.88
CA VAL A 79 8.63 18.95 22.82
C VAL A 79 8.22 17.50 22.47
N ALA A 80 9.21 16.63 22.31
CA ALA A 80 8.97 15.21 22.04
C ALA A 80 8.23 14.52 23.22
N ALA A 81 8.69 14.73 24.45
CA ALA A 81 8.06 14.16 25.65
C ALA A 81 6.61 14.65 25.83
N THR A 82 6.37 15.95 25.62
CA THR A 82 5.04 16.57 25.68
C THR A 82 4.13 16.02 24.59
N TYR A 83 4.65 15.79 23.38
CA TYR A 83 3.91 15.19 22.28
C TYR A 83 3.43 13.78 22.64
N ILE A 84 4.33 12.91 23.11
CA ILE A 84 4.00 11.52 23.52
C ILE A 84 2.92 11.54 24.61
N ARG A 85 3.09 12.39 25.64
CA ARG A 85 2.12 12.51 26.73
C ARG A 85 0.74 12.92 26.24
N LYS A 86 0.65 13.95 25.40
CA LYS A 86 -0.63 14.44 24.86
C LYS A 86 -1.28 13.40 23.96
N ALA A 87 -0.55 12.86 22.99
CA ALA A 87 -1.06 11.85 22.07
C ALA A 87 -1.56 10.58 22.80
N GLY A 88 -0.85 10.15 23.84
CA GLY A 88 -1.27 9.02 24.67
C GLY A 88 -2.48 9.32 25.56
N ASN A 89 -2.64 10.56 26.04
CA ASN A 89 -3.83 10.96 26.80
C ASN A 89 -5.09 10.99 25.93
N ASP A 90 -4.98 11.49 24.70
CA ASP A 90 -6.11 11.56 23.76
C ASP A 90 -6.71 10.16 23.50
N THR A 91 -5.89 9.11 23.59
CA THR A 91 -6.37 7.72 23.43
C THR A 91 -7.14 7.21 24.65
N LEU A 92 -6.78 7.64 25.85
CA LEU A 92 -7.45 7.23 27.10
C LEU A 92 -8.81 7.90 27.27
N HIS A 93 -8.98 9.11 26.73
CA HIS A 93 -10.23 9.87 26.82
C HIS A 93 -11.15 9.70 25.60
N ALA A 94 -10.71 9.03 24.54
CA ALA A 94 -11.55 8.74 23.38
C ALA A 94 -12.80 7.89 23.70
N ASN A 95 -12.78 7.17 24.82
CA ASN A 95 -13.91 6.38 25.31
C ASN A 95 -14.93 7.17 26.16
N ASP A 96 -14.60 8.40 26.58
CA ASP A 96 -15.43 9.13 27.55
C ASP A 96 -16.39 10.14 26.90
N GLY A 97 -16.48 10.19 25.59
CA GLY A 97 -17.41 11.06 24.85
C GLY A 97 -17.20 12.58 25.03
N ALA A 98 -16.16 12.98 25.75
CA ALA A 98 -15.89 14.38 26.04
C ALA A 98 -14.73 14.92 25.19
N GLY A 99 -15.08 15.68 24.16
CA GLY A 99 -14.23 16.73 23.60
C GLY A 99 -13.05 16.26 22.77
N THR A 100 -13.29 15.94 21.53
CA THR A 100 -12.31 15.88 20.45
C THR A 100 -11.54 17.18 20.31
N LEU A 101 -10.36 17.25 20.88
CA LEU A 101 -9.36 18.21 20.43
C LEU A 101 -8.76 17.67 19.13
N HIS A 102 -9.38 18.09 18.02
CA HIS A 102 -8.92 17.77 16.68
C HIS A 102 -7.53 18.38 16.45
N ILE A 103 -6.49 17.57 16.52
CA ILE A 103 -5.31 17.83 15.71
C ILE A 103 -5.71 17.46 14.29
N VAL A 104 -6.32 18.41 13.61
CA VAL A 104 -6.76 18.32 12.22
C VAL A 104 -5.51 18.07 11.39
N ASN A 105 -5.42 16.95 10.70
CA ASN A 105 -4.50 16.54 9.61
C ASN A 105 -3.46 15.44 9.88
N GLU A 106 -3.35 14.84 11.06
CA GLU A 106 -2.50 13.65 11.23
C GLU A 106 -3.38 12.41 11.41
N THR A 107 -3.12 11.35 10.66
CA THR A 107 -3.75 10.04 10.91
C THR A 107 -3.26 9.47 12.25
N ASN A 108 -4.01 8.55 12.85
CA ASN A 108 -3.56 7.90 14.10
C ASN A 108 -2.26 7.11 13.92
N VAL A 109 -1.99 6.62 12.70
CA VAL A 109 -0.71 5.97 12.35
C VAL A 109 0.42 6.99 12.34
N ASP A 110 0.23 8.15 11.73
CA ASP A 110 1.25 9.21 11.71
C ASP A 110 1.58 9.67 13.14
N LYS A 111 0.56 9.81 13.99
CA LYS A 111 0.74 10.11 15.42
C LYS A 111 1.53 9.01 16.15
N ALA A 112 1.22 7.74 15.87
CA ALA A 112 1.91 6.60 16.47
C ALA A 112 3.38 6.50 16.02
N ILE A 113 3.64 6.72 14.72
CA ILE A 113 5.01 6.81 14.17
C ILE A 113 5.78 7.93 14.88
N LYS A 114 5.21 9.13 14.90
CA LYS A 114 5.83 10.32 15.50
C LYS A 114 6.07 10.16 17.01
N SER A 115 5.14 9.51 17.73
CA SER A 115 5.31 9.20 19.16
C SER A 115 6.44 8.20 19.39
N SER A 116 6.52 7.15 18.58
CA SER A 116 7.60 6.15 18.67
C SER A 116 8.96 6.73 18.30
N GLN A 117 9.04 7.55 17.26
CA GLN A 117 10.25 8.31 16.90
C GLN A 117 10.70 9.25 18.02
N SER A 118 9.74 9.95 18.64
CA SER A 118 9.99 10.87 19.75
C SER A 118 10.50 10.12 20.98
N LEU A 119 9.90 8.97 21.32
CA LEU A 119 10.36 8.11 22.41
C LEU A 119 11.77 7.57 22.15
N TYR A 120 12.00 7.10 20.92
CA TYR A 120 13.32 6.60 20.52
C TYR A 120 14.41 7.64 20.65
N LYS A 121 14.12 8.89 20.25
CA LYS A 121 15.01 10.01 20.38
C LYS A 121 15.35 10.34 21.85
N ILE A 122 14.33 10.36 22.72
CA ILE A 122 14.52 10.59 24.17
C ILE A 122 15.37 9.47 24.76
N MET A 123 15.10 8.21 24.42
CA MET A 123 15.92 7.08 24.88
C MET A 123 17.36 7.20 24.39
N ALA A 124 17.59 7.62 23.15
CA ALA A 124 18.93 7.85 22.61
C ALA A 124 19.68 8.94 23.42
N GLU A 125 18.99 10.00 23.82
CA GLU A 125 19.55 11.04 24.69
C GLU A 125 19.88 10.49 26.08
N VAL A 126 18.93 9.81 26.74
CA VAL A 126 19.11 9.27 28.12
C VAL A 126 20.25 8.26 28.19
N PHE A 127 20.35 7.37 27.21
CA PHE A 127 21.35 6.29 27.18
C PHE A 127 22.59 6.62 26.33
N SER A 128 22.73 7.87 25.91
CA SER A 128 23.89 8.37 25.14
C SER A 128 24.21 7.53 23.90
N LYS A 129 23.17 7.09 23.19
CA LYS A 129 23.30 6.28 21.97
C LYS A 129 23.17 7.13 20.71
N SER A 130 24.12 6.96 19.79
CA SER A 130 24.05 7.59 18.46
C SER A 130 23.29 6.67 17.48
N VAL A 131 21.97 6.65 17.59
CA VAL A 131 21.09 5.79 16.77
C VAL A 131 19.94 6.60 16.17
N ILE A 132 19.47 6.18 15.01
CA ILE A 132 18.37 6.84 14.27
C ILE A 132 17.20 5.85 14.15
N PHE A 133 15.99 6.35 14.35
CA PHE A 133 14.76 5.58 14.12
C PHE A 133 14.53 5.41 12.62
N ASP A 134 14.48 4.18 12.18
CA ASP A 134 14.22 3.81 10.80
C ASP A 134 12.75 3.42 10.63
N VAL A 135 11.98 4.22 9.91
CA VAL A 135 10.56 3.97 9.66
C VAL A 135 10.35 2.67 8.89
N ASN A 136 11.33 2.27 8.07
CA ASN A 136 11.24 1.03 7.30
C ASN A 136 11.40 -0.24 8.15
N LYS A 137 11.84 -0.11 9.41
CA LYS A 137 11.93 -1.22 10.36
C LYS A 137 10.70 -1.38 11.26
N ILE A 138 9.66 -0.57 11.07
CA ILE A 138 8.42 -0.70 11.83
C ILE A 138 7.72 -2.00 11.42
N PRO A 139 7.47 -2.94 12.35
CA PRO A 139 6.80 -4.19 12.02
C PRO A 139 5.30 -3.97 11.79
N PHE A 140 4.69 -4.87 11.03
CA PHE A 140 3.24 -4.93 10.87
C PHE A 140 2.66 -6.08 11.70
N GLY A 141 2.43 -5.85 12.97
CA GLY A 141 2.04 -6.92 13.90
C GLY A 141 3.09 -8.03 13.98
N PHE A 142 2.74 -9.23 13.50
CA PHE A 142 3.68 -10.36 13.37
C PHE A 142 4.50 -10.32 12.09
N TYR A 143 4.15 -9.45 11.13
CA TYR A 143 4.82 -9.35 9.85
C TYR A 143 5.99 -8.38 9.94
N GLU A 144 7.12 -8.80 9.40
CA GLU A 144 8.27 -7.93 9.20
C GLU A 144 8.09 -7.17 7.89
N ILE A 145 8.28 -5.86 7.92
CA ILE A 145 8.31 -5.06 6.70
C ILE A 145 9.63 -5.31 5.98
N VAL A 146 9.52 -5.91 4.80
CA VAL A 146 10.67 -6.12 3.90
C VAL A 146 10.96 -4.84 3.14
N ARG A 147 9.88 -4.17 2.65
CA ARG A 147 9.99 -2.96 1.85
C ARG A 147 8.70 -2.15 1.90
N VAL A 148 8.87 -0.82 2.03
CA VAL A 148 7.78 0.15 1.86
C VAL A 148 7.66 0.49 0.38
N VAL A 149 6.45 0.43 -0.16
CA VAL A 149 6.19 0.85 -1.53
C VAL A 149 5.94 2.36 -1.53
N PRO A 150 6.72 3.15 -2.27
CA PRO A 150 6.49 4.59 -2.37
C PRO A 150 5.10 4.87 -2.94
N LYS A 151 4.44 5.89 -2.40
CA LYS A 151 3.17 6.37 -2.97
C LYS A 151 3.42 6.90 -4.38
N ALA A 152 2.60 6.46 -5.33
CA ALA A 152 2.59 7.06 -6.66
C ALA A 152 2.09 8.51 -6.56
N LYS A 153 2.65 9.42 -7.37
CA LYS A 153 2.24 10.85 -7.38
C LYS A 153 0.74 11.06 -7.61
N ASN A 154 0.09 10.11 -8.28
CA ASN A 154 -1.32 10.14 -8.65
C ASN A 154 -2.14 9.12 -7.86
N GLU A 155 -1.69 8.69 -6.69
CA GLU A 155 -2.44 7.76 -5.85
C GLU A 155 -3.64 8.49 -5.23
N VAL A 156 -4.85 8.12 -5.65
CA VAL A 156 -6.09 8.80 -5.35
C VAL A 156 -6.65 8.42 -3.99
N VAL A 157 -6.32 7.24 -3.50
CA VAL A 157 -6.82 6.78 -2.21
C VAL A 157 -5.95 7.37 -1.09
N PHE A 158 -6.45 8.45 -0.50
CA PHE A 158 -5.81 9.06 0.68
C PHE A 158 -5.77 8.05 1.84
N GLY A 159 -4.61 7.95 2.50
CA GLY A 159 -4.45 6.99 3.60
C GLY A 159 -4.27 5.53 3.18
N LYS A 160 -3.99 5.26 1.91
CA LYS A 160 -3.54 3.97 1.44
C LYS A 160 -2.04 3.81 1.65
N TYR A 161 -1.65 2.66 2.17
CA TYR A 161 -0.25 2.28 2.39
C TYR A 161 0.00 0.89 1.82
N ASN A 162 1.11 0.74 1.12
CA ASN A 162 1.48 -0.51 0.48
C ASN A 162 2.85 -0.98 0.99
N TYR A 163 2.94 -2.26 1.34
CA TYR A 163 4.15 -2.86 1.91
C TYR A 163 4.39 -4.24 1.33
N PHE A 164 5.66 -4.57 1.09
CA PHE A 164 6.07 -5.96 1.02
C PHE A 164 6.46 -6.40 2.44
N VAL A 165 5.88 -7.48 2.89
CA VAL A 165 6.07 -8.01 4.24
C VAL A 165 6.33 -9.49 4.19
N LYS A 166 6.92 -10.05 5.26
CA LYS A 166 7.02 -11.51 5.46
C LYS A 166 6.48 -11.88 6.84
N ASP A 167 5.92 -13.09 6.93
CA ASP A 167 5.49 -13.66 8.19
C ASP A 167 6.65 -14.41 8.90
N PRO A 168 6.46 -14.87 10.15
CA PRO A 168 7.48 -15.65 10.86
C PRO A 168 7.85 -16.99 10.20
N LYS A 169 7.08 -17.46 9.21
CA LYS A 169 7.32 -18.68 8.43
C LYS A 169 8.02 -18.39 7.10
N GLU A 170 8.50 -17.14 6.92
CA GLU A 170 9.14 -16.67 5.70
C GLU A 170 8.21 -16.70 4.45
N ASN A 171 6.87 -16.64 4.62
CA ASN A 171 5.96 -16.38 3.52
C ASN A 171 5.90 -14.88 3.26
N TYR A 172 5.91 -14.49 1.99
CA TYR A 172 5.94 -13.11 1.55
C TYR A 172 4.57 -12.67 1.06
N TYR A 173 4.24 -11.40 1.36
CA TYR A 173 2.95 -10.81 0.99
C TYR A 173 3.14 -9.37 0.52
N TYR A 174 2.29 -8.94 -0.41
CA TYR A 174 2.08 -7.54 -0.72
C TYR A 174 0.83 -7.08 0.02
N PHE A 175 1.00 -6.18 0.97
CA PHE A 175 -0.06 -5.62 1.81
C PHE A 175 -0.53 -4.29 1.27
N GLN A 176 -1.84 -4.16 1.17
CA GLN A 176 -2.54 -2.90 0.95
C GLN A 176 -3.40 -2.59 2.16
N ILE A 177 -3.20 -1.44 2.75
CA ILE A 177 -3.91 -0.99 3.93
C ILE A 177 -4.64 0.30 3.59
N PHE A 178 -5.94 0.30 3.84
CA PHE A 178 -6.82 1.45 3.63
C PHE A 178 -7.28 1.98 4.98
N HIS A 179 -6.93 3.22 5.29
CA HIS A 179 -7.46 3.90 6.46
C HIS A 179 -8.85 4.47 6.16
N ARG A 180 -9.82 4.13 6.99
CA ARG A 180 -11.14 4.77 6.96
C ARG A 180 -11.01 6.14 7.61
N ASN A 181 -11.26 7.18 6.83
CA ASN A 181 -11.41 8.52 7.35
C ASN A 181 -12.91 8.85 7.41
N SER A 182 -13.44 9.17 8.59
CA SER A 182 -14.86 9.51 8.77
C SER A 182 -15.32 10.69 7.90
N ASN A 183 -14.39 11.55 7.48
CA ASN A 183 -14.66 12.74 6.68
C ASN A 183 -14.49 12.51 5.16
N ASP A 184 -13.97 11.36 4.73
CA ASP A 184 -13.71 11.05 3.33
C ASP A 184 -14.47 9.81 2.89
N LYS A 185 -15.75 10.01 2.58
CA LYS A 185 -16.67 8.93 2.17
C LYS A 185 -16.21 8.23 0.88
N ASP A 186 -15.68 8.99 -0.06
CA ASP A 186 -15.30 8.49 -1.38
C ASP A 186 -14.11 7.52 -1.28
N ASN A 187 -13.07 7.89 -0.54
CA ASN A 187 -11.92 7.02 -0.31
C ASN A 187 -12.28 5.76 0.51
N ASN A 188 -13.18 5.90 1.50
CA ASN A 188 -13.68 4.76 2.24
C ASN A 188 -14.45 3.78 1.35
N GLU A 189 -15.21 4.28 0.38
CA GLU A 189 -15.91 3.44 -0.58
C GLU A 189 -14.97 2.71 -1.55
N LEU A 190 -13.91 3.38 -2.01
CA LEU A 190 -12.89 2.75 -2.85
C LEU A 190 -12.20 1.58 -2.12
N GLY A 191 -11.76 1.79 -0.87
CA GLY A 191 -11.16 0.74 -0.06
C GLY A 191 -12.10 -0.45 0.15
N LYS A 192 -13.37 -0.19 0.52
CA LYS A 192 -14.40 -1.24 0.66
C LYS A 192 -14.65 -1.99 -0.64
N ARG A 193 -14.63 -1.30 -1.77
CA ARG A 193 -14.84 -1.90 -3.10
C ARG A 193 -13.71 -2.87 -3.44
N GLY A 194 -12.45 -2.49 -3.21
CA GLY A 194 -11.30 -3.37 -3.40
C GLY A 194 -11.44 -4.66 -2.59
N VAL A 195 -11.77 -4.54 -1.30
CA VAL A 195 -12.01 -5.70 -0.42
C VAL A 195 -13.20 -6.54 -0.91
N LEU A 196 -14.28 -5.90 -1.39
CA LEU A 196 -15.45 -6.62 -1.91
C LEU A 196 -15.10 -7.40 -3.18
N ALA A 197 -14.39 -6.79 -4.12
CA ALA A 197 -13.96 -7.45 -5.35
C ALA A 197 -13.13 -8.70 -5.05
N GLU A 198 -12.15 -8.59 -4.15
CA GLU A 198 -11.32 -9.71 -3.74
C GLU A 198 -12.12 -10.81 -3.02
N LYS A 199 -13.10 -10.44 -2.19
CA LYS A 199 -13.99 -11.40 -1.55
C LYS A 199 -14.84 -12.16 -2.57
N GLU A 200 -15.33 -11.50 -3.62
CA GLU A 200 -16.08 -12.16 -4.70
C GLU A 200 -15.18 -13.12 -5.50
N ILE A 201 -13.93 -12.72 -5.79
CA ILE A 201 -12.94 -13.60 -6.42
C ILE A 201 -12.70 -14.84 -5.55
N LYS A 202 -12.52 -14.67 -4.26
CA LYS A 202 -12.25 -15.76 -3.32
C LYS A 202 -13.43 -16.72 -3.13
N LYS A 203 -14.66 -16.24 -3.20
CA LYS A 203 -15.87 -17.09 -3.14
C LYS A 203 -15.95 -18.07 -4.30
N ASN A 204 -15.36 -17.73 -5.43
CA ASN A 204 -15.32 -18.60 -6.59
C ASN A 204 -14.27 -19.69 -6.36
N LYS A 205 -14.74 -20.87 -5.86
CA LYS A 205 -13.92 -21.96 -5.32
C LYS A 205 -12.94 -22.62 -6.33
N LYS A 206 -13.04 -22.31 -7.61
CA LYS A 206 -12.08 -22.80 -8.61
C LYS A 206 -10.79 -22.02 -8.45
N ARG A 207 -9.71 -22.72 -8.08
CA ARG A 207 -8.38 -22.13 -7.99
C ARG A 207 -7.99 -21.51 -9.34
N LYS A 208 -7.79 -20.22 -9.33
CA LYS A 208 -7.50 -19.41 -10.53
C LYS A 208 -5.99 -19.32 -10.69
N ARG A 209 -5.42 -19.94 -11.70
CA ARG A 209 -3.97 -20.00 -11.93
C ARG A 209 -3.31 -18.61 -12.04
N TYR A 210 -4.02 -17.63 -12.60
CA TYR A 210 -3.48 -16.31 -12.91
C TYR A 210 -3.82 -15.23 -11.86
N LEU A 211 -4.64 -15.58 -10.86
CA LEU A 211 -4.98 -14.66 -9.77
C LEU A 211 -4.07 -14.94 -8.57
N LEU A 212 -3.59 -13.89 -7.96
CA LEU A 212 -2.81 -13.98 -6.73
C LEU A 212 -3.71 -14.50 -5.58
N ASP A 213 -3.16 -15.36 -4.73
CA ASP A 213 -3.86 -15.79 -3.52
C ASP A 213 -4.01 -14.62 -2.56
N VAL A 214 -5.25 -14.35 -2.13
CA VAL A 214 -5.58 -13.25 -1.26
C VAL A 214 -5.89 -13.74 0.14
N HIS A 215 -5.24 -13.12 1.12
CA HIS A 215 -5.46 -13.35 2.53
C HIS A 215 -6.08 -12.12 3.18
N TYR A 216 -7.03 -12.37 4.07
CA TYR A 216 -7.59 -11.37 4.96
C TYR A 216 -7.15 -11.76 6.37
N PRO A 217 -6.06 -11.22 6.88
CA PRO A 217 -5.61 -11.54 8.23
C PRO A 217 -6.64 -11.01 9.23
N SER A 218 -7.69 -11.78 9.51
CA SER A 218 -8.80 -11.43 10.41
C SER A 218 -8.35 -11.14 11.82
N ASP A 219 -7.22 -11.73 12.21
CA ASP A 219 -6.76 -11.69 13.60
C ASP A 219 -5.98 -10.41 13.96
N LEU A 220 -5.53 -9.66 12.95
CA LEU A 220 -4.73 -8.46 13.18
C LEU A 220 -5.55 -7.18 13.29
N LEU A 221 -6.80 -7.18 12.83
CA LEU A 221 -7.60 -5.96 12.68
C LEU A 221 -9.03 -6.06 13.22
N ALA A 222 -9.29 -6.93 14.19
CA ALA A 222 -10.61 -7.05 14.81
C ALA A 222 -11.16 -5.71 15.38
N GLU A 223 -10.29 -4.74 15.63
CA GLU A 223 -10.64 -3.43 16.20
C GLU A 223 -10.45 -2.27 15.22
N SER A 224 -10.32 -2.49 13.90
CA SER A 224 -9.74 -1.42 13.10
C SER A 224 -10.76 -0.62 12.29
N ASP A 225 -10.48 0.65 12.26
CA ASP A 225 -10.89 1.67 11.30
C ASP A 225 -10.21 1.48 9.92
N ARG A 226 -9.79 0.25 9.57
CA ARG A 226 -9.00 -0.06 8.38
C ARG A 226 -9.56 -1.25 7.63
N ASP A 227 -9.45 -1.17 6.32
CA ASP A 227 -9.58 -2.32 5.44
C ASP A 227 -8.20 -2.68 4.90
N TYR A 228 -7.92 -3.95 4.71
CA TYR A 228 -6.66 -4.37 4.09
C TYR A 228 -6.79 -5.66 3.32
N ILE A 229 -5.87 -5.83 2.40
CA ILE A 229 -5.76 -6.97 1.51
C ILE A 229 -4.29 -7.40 1.53
N ALA A 230 -4.06 -8.70 1.65
CA ALA A 230 -2.74 -9.30 1.55
C ALA A 230 -2.71 -10.27 0.37
N TYR A 231 -1.86 -9.99 -0.59
CA TYR A 231 -1.60 -10.87 -1.73
C TYR A 231 -0.37 -11.71 -1.45
N SER A 232 -0.47 -13.04 -1.58
CA SER A 232 0.72 -13.89 -1.54
C SER A 232 1.61 -13.61 -2.73
N VAL A 233 2.89 -13.36 -2.45
CA VAL A 233 3.91 -13.07 -3.48
C VAL A 233 5.18 -13.87 -3.19
N TYR A 234 6.10 -13.89 -4.14
CA TYR A 234 7.42 -14.46 -3.93
C TYR A 234 8.39 -13.40 -3.38
N PRO A 235 9.51 -13.82 -2.75
CA PRO A 235 10.48 -12.90 -2.14
C PRO A 235 10.97 -11.79 -3.07
N ASP A 236 11.20 -12.15 -4.34
CA ASP A 236 11.77 -11.25 -5.35
C ASP A 236 10.70 -10.51 -6.18
N SER A 237 9.44 -10.58 -5.76
CA SER A 237 8.34 -9.88 -6.43
C SER A 237 8.47 -8.37 -6.22
N PHE A 238 8.08 -7.59 -7.24
CA PHE A 238 8.09 -6.13 -7.20
C PHE A 238 6.97 -5.56 -8.08
N LEU A 239 6.62 -4.30 -7.87
CA LEU A 239 5.68 -3.62 -8.78
C LEU A 239 6.39 -3.22 -10.06
N LEU A 240 5.70 -3.35 -11.18
CA LEU A 240 6.23 -2.92 -12.48
C LEU A 240 6.69 -1.45 -12.46
N SER A 241 6.02 -0.58 -11.69
CA SER A 241 6.42 0.83 -11.49
C SER A 241 7.77 1.01 -10.77
N GLU A 242 8.29 -0.02 -10.10
CA GLU A 242 9.59 0.01 -9.42
C GLU A 242 10.75 -0.42 -10.33
N MET A 243 10.44 -0.91 -11.54
CA MET A 243 11.45 -1.28 -12.53
C MET A 243 12.16 -0.03 -13.05
N LYS A 244 13.43 0.13 -12.68
CA LYS A 244 14.21 1.34 -13.01
C LYS A 244 14.65 1.38 -14.48
N GLU A 245 14.90 0.21 -15.05
CA GLU A 245 15.32 0.05 -16.45
C GLU A 245 14.38 -0.97 -17.10
N THR A 246 13.56 -0.49 -18.00
CA THR A 246 12.65 -1.33 -18.78
C THR A 246 13.35 -1.66 -20.11
N ASN A 247 14.18 -2.67 -20.09
CA ASN A 247 14.82 -3.22 -21.29
C ASN A 247 14.32 -4.64 -21.58
N LEU A 248 13.02 -4.84 -21.36
CA LEU A 248 12.42 -6.12 -21.66
C LEU A 248 12.41 -6.35 -23.17
N ASN A 249 12.79 -7.54 -23.58
CA ASN A 249 12.62 -7.94 -24.97
C ASN A 249 11.11 -8.21 -25.25
N GLU A 250 10.76 -8.19 -26.52
CA GLU A 250 9.37 -8.30 -26.95
C GLU A 250 8.71 -9.60 -26.46
N LYS A 251 9.43 -10.71 -26.45
CA LYS A 251 8.95 -12.00 -25.96
C LYS A 251 8.57 -11.93 -24.47
N GLN A 252 9.39 -11.29 -23.63
CA GLN A 252 9.10 -11.09 -22.21
C GLN A 252 7.86 -10.20 -22.03
N ILE A 253 7.72 -9.15 -22.82
CA ILE A 253 6.59 -8.22 -22.81
C ILE A 253 5.29 -8.98 -23.16
N ILE A 254 5.35 -9.80 -24.22
CA ILE A 254 4.18 -10.61 -24.64
C ILE A 254 3.77 -11.59 -23.55
N HIS A 255 4.72 -12.25 -22.87
CA HIS A 255 4.41 -13.15 -21.77
C HIS A 255 3.70 -12.42 -20.61
N ILE A 256 4.19 -11.23 -20.21
CA ILE A 256 3.53 -10.39 -19.22
C ILE A 256 2.10 -10.04 -19.68
N ALA A 257 1.93 -9.63 -20.92
CA ALA A 257 0.61 -9.30 -21.46
C ALA A 257 -0.35 -10.51 -21.47
N ILE A 258 0.14 -11.69 -21.84
CA ILE A 258 -0.64 -12.94 -21.82
C ILE A 258 -1.10 -13.26 -20.39
N ASP A 259 -0.27 -13.12 -19.38
CA ASP A 259 -0.65 -13.33 -17.98
C ASP A 259 -1.75 -12.35 -17.54
N LEU A 260 -1.64 -11.08 -17.92
CA LEU A 260 -2.65 -10.06 -17.62
C LEU A 260 -3.98 -10.35 -18.35
N VAL A 261 -3.92 -10.74 -19.63
CA VAL A 261 -5.10 -11.14 -20.42
C VAL A 261 -5.78 -12.36 -19.80
N ASN A 262 -5.01 -13.38 -19.41
CA ASN A 262 -5.55 -14.55 -18.73
C ASN A 262 -6.21 -14.18 -17.38
N THR A 263 -5.65 -13.21 -16.67
CA THR A 263 -6.27 -12.64 -15.46
C THR A 263 -7.63 -12.02 -15.77
N LEU A 264 -7.75 -11.22 -16.84
CA LEU A 264 -9.04 -10.65 -17.28
C LEU A 264 -10.05 -11.73 -17.63
N ILE A 265 -9.65 -12.74 -18.40
CA ILE A 265 -10.52 -13.89 -18.78
C ILE A 265 -11.06 -14.60 -17.52
N GLU A 266 -10.24 -14.71 -16.49
CA GLU A 266 -10.66 -15.33 -15.22
C GLU A 266 -11.58 -14.41 -14.42
N LEU A 267 -11.35 -13.10 -14.42
CA LEU A 267 -12.19 -12.11 -13.74
C LEU A 267 -13.58 -11.98 -14.40
N GLU A 268 -13.70 -12.10 -15.72
CA GLU A 268 -14.99 -12.13 -16.41
C GLU A 268 -15.87 -13.32 -16.01
N LYS A 269 -15.26 -14.41 -15.50
CA LYS A 269 -15.98 -15.61 -15.03
C LYS A 269 -16.40 -15.51 -13.56
N VAL A 270 -16.00 -14.49 -12.84
CA VAL A 270 -16.34 -14.30 -11.42
C VAL A 270 -17.69 -13.58 -11.29
N GLY A 271 -18.68 -14.29 -10.73
CA GLY A 271 -20.03 -13.74 -10.59
C GLY A 271 -20.61 -13.35 -11.95
N ASN A 272 -20.96 -12.07 -12.09
CA ASN A 272 -21.45 -11.49 -13.36
C ASN A 272 -20.35 -10.76 -14.15
N GLY A 273 -19.09 -10.89 -13.72
CA GLY A 273 -17.93 -10.21 -14.30
C GLY A 273 -17.33 -9.13 -13.40
N ILE A 274 -16.01 -9.06 -13.40
CA ILE A 274 -15.24 -8.02 -12.73
C ILE A 274 -14.34 -7.35 -13.75
N HIS A 275 -14.40 -6.03 -13.83
CA HIS A 275 -13.55 -5.19 -14.69
C HIS A 275 -12.70 -4.26 -13.83
N LEU A 276 -11.41 -4.13 -14.14
CA LEU A 276 -10.43 -3.48 -13.27
C LEU A 276 -10.47 -1.95 -13.37
N ARG A 277 -10.62 -1.42 -14.57
CA ARG A 277 -10.73 0.02 -14.90
C ARG A 277 -9.50 0.88 -14.58
N ASN A 278 -8.45 0.30 -14.05
CA ASN A 278 -7.24 1.03 -13.69
C ASN A 278 -6.00 0.12 -13.69
N ILE A 279 -5.70 -0.51 -14.84
CA ILE A 279 -4.47 -1.26 -15.00
C ILE A 279 -3.36 -0.28 -15.34
N GLN A 280 -2.39 -0.15 -14.45
CA GLN A 280 -1.21 0.73 -14.58
C GLN A 280 0.00 0.09 -13.91
N PRO A 281 1.23 0.55 -14.16
CA PRO A 281 2.44 -0.10 -13.61
C PRO A 281 2.46 -0.27 -12.10
N GLY A 282 1.82 0.63 -11.34
CA GLY A 282 1.67 0.52 -9.88
C GLY A 282 0.67 -0.56 -9.42
N ASN A 283 -0.06 -1.17 -10.34
CA ASN A 283 -1.07 -2.19 -10.05
C ASN A 283 -0.69 -3.56 -10.62
N VAL A 284 0.50 -3.69 -11.21
CA VAL A 284 1.04 -4.93 -11.75
C VAL A 284 2.23 -5.38 -10.91
N ILE A 285 2.13 -6.58 -10.32
CA ILE A 285 3.26 -7.24 -9.67
C ILE A 285 3.93 -8.15 -10.68
N LEU A 286 5.25 -8.06 -10.74
CA LEU A 286 6.12 -8.96 -11.49
C LEU A 286 6.87 -9.86 -10.52
N THR A 287 6.94 -11.13 -10.85
CA THR A 287 7.74 -12.15 -10.16
C THR A 287 8.73 -12.74 -11.16
N PRO A 288 10.05 -12.72 -10.87
CA PRO A 288 11.04 -13.37 -11.74
C PRO A 288 10.69 -14.85 -11.98
N ASN A 289 10.78 -15.29 -13.22
CA ASN A 289 10.51 -16.69 -13.63
C ASN A 289 11.43 -17.07 -14.80
N GLY A 290 12.52 -17.75 -14.49
CA GLY A 290 13.55 -18.06 -15.48
C GLY A 290 14.15 -16.79 -16.08
N GLU A 291 14.12 -16.70 -17.41
CA GLU A 291 14.61 -15.50 -18.13
C GLU A 291 13.56 -14.38 -18.28
N GLY A 292 12.37 -14.55 -17.67
CA GLY A 292 11.26 -13.63 -17.81
C GLY A 292 10.57 -13.34 -16.48
N TYR A 293 9.29 -12.98 -16.58
CA TYR A 293 8.45 -12.63 -15.42
C TYR A 293 7.08 -13.27 -15.54
N MET A 294 6.52 -13.65 -14.41
CA MET A 294 5.07 -13.85 -14.24
C MET A 294 4.45 -12.53 -13.79
N ALA A 295 3.29 -12.19 -14.34
CA ALA A 295 2.57 -10.98 -13.95
C ALA A 295 1.29 -11.30 -13.18
N GLY A 296 1.02 -10.50 -12.15
CA GLY A 296 -0.23 -10.52 -11.39
C GLY A 296 -0.79 -9.12 -11.20
N ILE A 297 -2.09 -9.02 -10.95
CA ILE A 297 -2.77 -7.73 -10.73
C ILE A 297 -3.11 -7.57 -9.26
N VAL A 298 -2.88 -6.39 -8.74
CA VAL A 298 -3.24 -5.92 -7.40
C VAL A 298 -4.04 -4.64 -7.51
N ASN A 299 -4.56 -4.11 -6.39
CA ASN A 299 -5.26 -2.83 -6.36
C ASN A 299 -6.64 -2.87 -7.04
N MET A 300 -7.56 -3.62 -6.45
CA MET A 300 -8.92 -3.80 -6.96
C MET A 300 -9.89 -2.67 -6.53
N GLU A 301 -9.40 -1.56 -5.97
CA GLU A 301 -10.25 -0.47 -5.44
C GLU A 301 -11.08 0.25 -6.49
N THR A 302 -10.66 0.21 -7.74
CA THR A 302 -11.40 0.79 -8.88
C THR A 302 -12.27 -0.23 -9.60
N ALA A 303 -12.20 -1.50 -9.24
CA ALA A 303 -12.90 -2.57 -9.93
C ALA A 303 -14.42 -2.34 -9.99
N LYS A 304 -15.01 -2.60 -11.14
CA LYS A 304 -16.46 -2.66 -11.34
C LYS A 304 -16.90 -4.11 -11.22
N LEU A 305 -17.80 -4.36 -10.29
CA LEU A 305 -18.50 -5.63 -10.22
C LEU A 305 -19.85 -5.45 -10.95
N GLU A 306 -20.12 -6.28 -11.95
CA GLU A 306 -21.39 -6.26 -12.64
C GLU A 306 -22.54 -6.57 -11.65
N GLY A 307 -23.65 -5.84 -11.78
CA GLY A 307 -24.79 -5.92 -10.86
C GLY A 307 -24.68 -5.00 -9.62
N TYR A 308 -23.52 -4.39 -9.35
CA TYR A 308 -23.39 -3.38 -8.31
C TYR A 308 -23.43 -1.96 -8.91
N ARG A 309 -24.16 -1.06 -8.23
CA ARG A 309 -24.25 0.34 -8.66
C ARG A 309 -22.86 0.97 -8.69
N THR A 310 -22.47 1.50 -9.84
CA THR A 310 -21.23 2.26 -9.97
C THR A 310 -21.53 3.74 -9.75
N THR A 311 -21.27 4.26 -8.58
CA THR A 311 -21.11 5.70 -8.42
C THR A 311 -19.69 6.05 -8.85
N VAL A 312 -19.55 6.81 -9.93
CA VAL A 312 -18.27 7.46 -10.24
C VAL A 312 -18.16 8.62 -9.27
N SER A 313 -17.39 8.44 -8.19
CA SER A 313 -17.08 9.53 -7.28
C SER A 313 -16.19 10.55 -7.97
N GLY A 314 -16.20 11.82 -7.52
CA GLY A 314 -15.31 12.84 -8.04
C GLY A 314 -13.84 12.45 -7.96
N SER A 315 -13.46 11.63 -6.98
CA SER A 315 -12.10 11.07 -6.82
C SER A 315 -11.76 10.06 -7.92
N LEU A 316 -12.71 9.20 -8.30
CA LEU A 316 -12.53 8.26 -9.42
C LEU A 316 -12.42 9.00 -10.76
N LYS A 317 -13.19 10.08 -10.96
CA LYS A 317 -13.10 10.92 -12.15
C LYS A 317 -11.72 11.53 -12.29
N LYS A 318 -11.17 12.12 -11.22
CA LYS A 318 -9.79 12.65 -11.20
C LYS A 318 -8.72 11.60 -11.53
N LEU A 319 -8.93 10.35 -11.12
CA LEU A 319 -8.06 9.23 -11.50
C LEU A 319 -8.05 8.99 -13.01
N MET A 320 -9.20 9.22 -13.65
CA MET A 320 -9.36 8.95 -15.06
C MET A 320 -8.85 10.10 -15.94
N ASP A 321 -9.02 11.35 -15.50
CA ASP A 321 -8.77 12.54 -16.33
C ASP A 321 -7.32 12.63 -16.85
N ASP A 322 -6.33 12.33 -16.01
CA ASP A 322 -4.89 12.42 -16.35
C ASP A 322 -4.21 11.04 -16.51
N ASN A 323 -4.98 9.95 -16.61
CA ASN A 323 -4.43 8.61 -16.69
C ASN A 323 -4.07 8.20 -18.12
N PRO A 324 -2.78 8.12 -18.51
CA PRO A 324 -2.37 7.78 -19.86
C PRO A 324 -2.66 6.31 -20.24
N TYR A 325 -3.01 5.47 -19.26
CA TYR A 325 -3.37 4.06 -19.48
C TYR A 325 -4.85 3.87 -19.84
N LEU A 326 -5.64 4.94 -19.86
CA LEU A 326 -7.04 4.91 -20.26
C LEU A 326 -7.24 5.54 -21.65
N PRO A 327 -8.21 5.04 -22.45
CA PRO A 327 -8.59 5.66 -23.71
C PRO A 327 -9.00 7.13 -23.51
N THR A 328 -8.71 7.99 -24.50
CA THR A 328 -9.08 9.41 -24.45
C THR A 328 -10.58 9.58 -24.26
N GLU A 329 -11.40 8.77 -24.93
CA GLU A 329 -12.86 8.77 -24.79
C GLU A 329 -13.31 8.64 -23.33
N ILE A 330 -12.69 7.72 -22.58
CA ILE A 330 -13.03 7.49 -21.16
C ILE A 330 -12.64 8.68 -20.27
N ARG A 331 -11.52 9.32 -20.58
CA ARG A 331 -11.02 10.46 -19.82
C ARG A 331 -11.92 11.70 -19.97
N ILE A 332 -12.52 11.91 -21.12
CA ILE A 332 -13.34 13.09 -21.42
C ILE A 332 -14.85 12.86 -21.21
N MET A 333 -15.29 11.60 -21.06
CA MET A 333 -16.70 11.28 -20.84
C MET A 333 -17.22 11.83 -19.52
N GLU A 334 -18.37 12.50 -19.55
CA GLU A 334 -19.10 12.92 -18.34
C GLU A 334 -19.91 11.76 -17.73
N GLU A 335 -20.47 10.89 -18.56
CA GLU A 335 -21.25 9.71 -18.14
C GLU A 335 -20.67 8.42 -18.71
N LEU A 336 -20.41 7.44 -17.84
CA LEU A 336 -19.77 6.16 -18.17
C LEU A 336 -20.77 4.98 -18.22
N THR A 337 -22.00 5.24 -18.70
CA THR A 337 -23.11 4.27 -18.62
C THR A 337 -23.07 3.16 -19.67
N SER A 338 -22.43 3.38 -20.82
CA SER A 338 -22.42 2.45 -21.97
C SER A 338 -21.02 1.94 -22.34
N VAL A 339 -20.08 1.97 -21.42
CA VAL A 339 -18.68 1.61 -21.68
C VAL A 339 -18.45 0.11 -21.57
N SER A 340 -17.80 -0.49 -22.56
CA SER A 340 -17.26 -1.84 -22.46
C SER A 340 -15.95 -1.84 -21.67
N TRP A 341 -16.07 -2.07 -20.37
CA TRP A 341 -14.91 -1.98 -19.47
C TRP A 341 -13.85 -3.05 -19.74
N SER A 342 -14.21 -4.25 -20.22
CA SER A 342 -13.22 -5.25 -20.62
C SER A 342 -12.30 -4.75 -21.73
N ARG A 343 -12.85 -3.96 -22.68
CA ARG A 343 -12.08 -3.35 -23.77
C ARG A 343 -11.19 -2.19 -23.28
N VAL A 344 -11.64 -1.45 -22.28
CA VAL A 344 -10.80 -0.46 -21.58
C VAL A 344 -9.62 -1.13 -20.90
N ASP A 345 -9.84 -2.28 -20.25
CA ASP A 345 -8.78 -3.04 -19.61
C ASP A 345 -7.75 -3.58 -20.64
N ILE A 346 -8.20 -3.99 -21.84
CA ILE A 346 -7.31 -4.36 -22.96
C ILE A 346 -6.43 -3.17 -23.40
N TYR A 347 -7.04 -2.00 -23.59
CA TYR A 347 -6.29 -0.78 -23.91
C TYR A 347 -5.20 -0.50 -22.85
N SER A 348 -5.56 -0.65 -21.59
CA SER A 348 -4.60 -0.47 -20.48
C SER A 348 -3.46 -1.49 -20.54
N ILE A 349 -3.73 -2.77 -20.87
CA ILE A 349 -2.66 -3.78 -21.06
C ILE A 349 -1.77 -3.42 -22.23
N ALA A 350 -2.32 -2.97 -23.36
CA ALA A 350 -1.52 -2.50 -24.50
C ALA A 350 -0.58 -1.35 -24.08
N LYS A 351 -1.04 -0.41 -23.26
CA LYS A 351 -0.19 0.65 -22.70
C LYS A 351 0.87 0.12 -21.74
N ILE A 352 0.57 -0.93 -20.95
CA ILE A 352 1.56 -1.63 -20.12
C ILE A 352 2.66 -2.25 -20.97
N MET A 353 2.32 -2.83 -22.12
CA MET A 353 3.32 -3.38 -23.04
C MET A 353 4.29 -2.29 -23.52
N VAL A 354 3.76 -1.13 -23.91
CA VAL A 354 4.57 0.03 -24.28
C VAL A 354 5.44 0.49 -23.10
N TYR A 355 4.86 0.57 -21.89
CA TYR A 355 5.62 0.90 -20.68
C TYR A 355 6.78 -0.07 -20.42
N CYS A 356 6.55 -1.37 -20.57
CA CYS A 356 7.58 -2.39 -20.40
C CYS A 356 8.74 -2.24 -21.40
N ARG A 357 8.48 -1.71 -22.59
CA ARG A 357 9.49 -1.46 -23.60
C ARG A 357 10.22 -0.15 -23.38
N ASN A 358 9.46 0.93 -23.20
CA ASN A 358 10.00 2.27 -22.99
C ASN A 358 8.98 3.16 -22.26
N PRO A 359 9.13 3.39 -20.94
CA PRO A 359 8.18 4.21 -20.17
C PRO A 359 8.04 5.65 -20.67
N LYS A 360 9.08 6.18 -21.35
CA LYS A 360 9.13 7.58 -21.78
C LYS A 360 8.18 7.89 -22.94
N ILE A 361 7.82 6.87 -23.75
CA ILE A 361 6.91 7.04 -24.88
C ILE A 361 5.44 6.85 -24.51
N VAL A 362 5.13 6.46 -23.28
CA VAL A 362 3.74 6.33 -22.81
C VAL A 362 3.14 7.72 -22.63
N LYS A 363 2.26 8.08 -23.56
CA LYS A 363 1.51 9.35 -23.60
C LYS A 363 0.01 9.05 -23.62
N CYS A 364 -0.80 10.06 -23.38
CA CYS A 364 -2.26 9.96 -23.54
C CYS A 364 -2.64 9.52 -24.96
N GLU A 365 -2.06 10.16 -25.97
CA GLU A 365 -2.13 9.75 -27.38
C GLU A 365 -0.79 9.15 -27.80
N MET A 366 -0.84 7.95 -28.38
CA MET A 366 0.36 7.24 -28.81
C MET A 366 0.79 7.73 -30.17
N ASP A 367 2.07 8.00 -30.32
CA ASP A 367 2.70 8.27 -31.61
C ASP A 367 2.91 6.97 -32.38
N VAL A 368 2.48 6.93 -33.64
CA VAL A 368 2.62 5.76 -34.51
C VAL A 368 4.09 5.39 -34.73
N GLY A 369 4.93 6.40 -34.94
CA GLY A 369 6.39 6.20 -35.11
C GLY A 369 7.04 5.58 -33.87
N ASP A 370 6.68 6.09 -32.66
CA ASP A 370 7.18 5.56 -31.39
C ASP A 370 6.86 4.05 -31.24
N VAL A 371 5.71 3.58 -31.73
CA VAL A 371 5.31 2.18 -31.65
C VAL A 371 6.12 1.32 -32.61
N TYR A 372 6.23 1.71 -33.89
CA TYR A 372 7.03 0.96 -34.89
C TYR A 372 8.54 0.93 -34.59
N GLU A 373 9.07 1.97 -33.94
CA GLU A 373 10.50 1.99 -33.57
C GLU A 373 10.80 1.02 -32.40
N ASN A 374 9.81 0.66 -31.61
CA ASN A 374 10.00 -0.09 -30.37
C ASN A 374 9.51 -1.56 -30.44
N PHE A 375 8.69 -1.92 -31.43
CA PHE A 375 8.11 -3.26 -31.57
C PHE A 375 8.32 -3.83 -32.99
N SER A 376 8.21 -5.15 -33.13
CA SER A 376 8.11 -5.79 -34.45
C SER A 376 6.91 -5.26 -35.20
N TYR A 377 6.92 -5.40 -36.53
CA TYR A 377 5.84 -4.93 -37.38
C TYR A 377 4.50 -5.54 -36.94
N GLU A 378 4.47 -6.85 -36.72
CA GLU A 378 3.30 -7.61 -36.33
C GLU A 378 2.73 -7.13 -34.99
N MET A 379 3.60 -6.91 -33.99
CA MET A 379 3.16 -6.39 -32.69
C MET A 379 2.71 -4.93 -32.78
N ALA A 380 3.40 -4.11 -33.55
CA ALA A 380 3.04 -2.71 -33.78
C ALA A 380 1.63 -2.60 -34.37
N GLU A 381 1.28 -3.42 -35.37
CA GLU A 381 -0.06 -3.45 -35.98
C GLU A 381 -1.14 -3.79 -34.92
N VAL A 382 -0.90 -4.78 -34.05
CA VAL A 382 -1.83 -5.13 -32.99
C VAL A 382 -2.03 -3.95 -32.03
N LEU A 383 -0.95 -3.32 -31.58
CA LEU A 383 -1.00 -2.20 -30.65
C LEU A 383 -1.69 -0.97 -31.29
N LEU A 384 -1.33 -0.63 -32.52
CA LEU A 384 -1.92 0.52 -33.24
C LEU A 384 -3.39 0.33 -33.54
N HIS A 385 -3.82 -0.91 -33.83
CA HIS A 385 -5.25 -1.21 -33.95
C HIS A 385 -6.00 -0.89 -32.65
N ILE A 386 -5.42 -1.23 -31.48
CA ILE A 386 -6.04 -0.93 -30.17
C ILE A 386 -6.06 0.58 -29.91
N PHE A 387 -4.95 1.27 -30.16
CA PHE A 387 -4.82 2.71 -29.86
C PHE A 387 -5.63 3.60 -30.81
N GLY A 388 -5.80 3.18 -32.06
CA GLY A 388 -6.57 3.91 -33.07
C GLY A 388 -8.06 3.60 -33.08
N SER A 389 -8.52 2.61 -32.34
CA SER A 389 -9.93 2.22 -32.31
C SER A 389 -10.71 2.99 -31.25
N SER A 390 -12.00 3.29 -31.49
CA SER A 390 -12.91 3.65 -30.42
C SER A 390 -13.04 2.49 -29.42
N VAL A 391 -13.35 2.78 -28.16
CA VAL A 391 -13.42 1.76 -27.10
C VAL A 391 -14.30 0.58 -27.50
N ASN A 392 -15.43 0.82 -28.13
CA ASN A 392 -16.36 -0.24 -28.53
C ASN A 392 -15.89 -1.03 -29.76
N ALA A 393 -14.89 -0.55 -30.51
CA ALA A 393 -14.29 -1.23 -31.65
C ALA A 393 -13.00 -2.01 -31.30
N ILE A 394 -12.45 -1.82 -30.09
CA ILE A 394 -11.34 -2.64 -29.61
C ILE A 394 -11.80 -4.11 -29.57
N MET A 395 -10.91 -5.01 -29.97
CA MET A 395 -11.18 -6.46 -29.93
C MET A 395 -11.56 -6.94 -28.52
N ASP A 396 -12.16 -8.11 -28.40
CA ASP A 396 -12.42 -8.73 -27.11
C ASP A 396 -11.16 -9.37 -26.50
N VAL A 397 -11.26 -9.74 -25.21
CA VAL A 397 -10.13 -10.24 -24.42
C VAL A 397 -9.55 -11.55 -25.00
N GLN A 398 -10.42 -12.43 -25.54
CA GLN A 398 -9.98 -13.71 -26.10
C GLN A 398 -9.22 -13.49 -27.41
N THR A 399 -9.78 -12.68 -28.31
CA THR A 399 -9.15 -12.30 -29.58
C THR A 399 -7.81 -11.65 -29.36
N PHE A 400 -7.69 -10.74 -28.38
CA PHE A 400 -6.41 -10.12 -28.04
C PHE A 400 -5.39 -11.15 -27.56
N GLY A 401 -5.81 -12.07 -26.69
CA GLY A 401 -4.95 -13.15 -26.22
C GLY A 401 -4.47 -14.10 -27.32
N GLU A 402 -5.30 -14.37 -28.32
CA GLU A 402 -4.93 -15.17 -29.49
C GLU A 402 -3.93 -14.42 -30.38
N GLN A 403 -4.11 -13.14 -30.65
CA GLN A 403 -3.17 -12.33 -31.40
C GLN A 403 -1.80 -12.27 -30.74
N LEU A 404 -1.73 -12.07 -29.42
CA LEU A 404 -0.48 -12.11 -28.68
C LEU A 404 0.26 -13.45 -28.81
N LYS A 405 -0.46 -14.57 -28.81
CA LYS A 405 0.14 -15.90 -28.99
C LYS A 405 0.66 -16.10 -30.41
N ASN A 406 -0.07 -15.61 -31.42
CA ASN A 406 0.38 -15.69 -32.82
C ASN A 406 1.69 -14.91 -33.02
N VAL A 407 1.75 -13.67 -32.53
CA VAL A 407 3.01 -12.88 -32.59
C VAL A 407 4.14 -13.57 -31.83
N LEU A 408 3.86 -14.20 -30.66
CA LEU A 408 4.86 -14.92 -29.90
C LEU A 408 5.41 -16.15 -30.67
N GLU A 409 4.60 -16.78 -31.51
CA GLU A 409 5.02 -17.90 -32.34
C GLU A 409 5.92 -17.46 -33.49
N GLU A 410 5.70 -16.25 -34.01
CA GLU A 410 6.52 -15.64 -35.07
C GLU A 410 7.88 -15.13 -34.54
N CYS A 411 7.98 -14.82 -33.25
CA CYS A 411 9.21 -14.44 -32.55
C CYS A 411 10.18 -15.62 -32.30
N LYS A 412 9.91 -16.80 -32.85
CA LYS A 412 10.82 -17.97 -32.76
C LYS A 412 11.86 -17.94 -33.87
#